data_88d37ce4f5add97c68deabec5cee7302
#
_entry.id   88d37ce4f5add97c68deabec5cee7302
#
_cell.length_a   1.000
_cell.length_b   1.000
_cell.length_c   1.000
_cell.angle_alpha   90.00
_cell.angle_beta   90.00
_cell.angle_gamma   90.00
#
_symmetry.space_group_name_H-M   'P 1'
#
loop_
_entity.id
_entity.type
_entity.pdbx_description
1 polymer ?
#
loop_
_entity_poly.entity_id
_entity_poly.type
_entity_poly.pdbx_seq_one_letter_code
_entity_poly.pdbx_strand_id
1 'polypeptide(L)'
;MTFSRTKNGKGAGRPIGIDLFAGAGGLSLGFEQAGFDVAAAVEIDPIHCAVHEFNFPNCATICADASKIAGADIRKAAKLNDARVDVVFGGAPCQGFSLIGKRALDDPRNRLLLEFVRLTVELDARYFVFENVKGLTVGQHRQLLDELIDAFHDNGYDVLLPYRVLNAAEFEVPQDRRRLFLIGAKKGLPLPQYPTAIAAAPTTVWEAIGDLPNAEEYPELVESDAIEKAHFGKASRYAQVLRGLAEDARDFSYPREWDLKRLTSSMRTEHTPLSQRRFKATEPGKVEAVSRFLKLDPNGICNTLRAGTGSDRGAFTSPRPIHPYAPRCITVREAARLHSYPDWFRLHTTKWHGFRQIGNSVPPLLGRAVASELLLTMKKEPQRPQGSIELGPESLLQMTMSAAARYYGVSENVVGKRLRPTDRLDVAQLNFAMA
;
A
#
# COMPACT_ATOMS: atom_id res chain seq x y z
N MET A 1 18.89 -15.93 1.65
CA MET A 1 19.15 -16.73 0.43
C MET A 1 19.63 -15.81 -0.66
N THR A 2 20.74 -16.07 -1.29
CA THR A 2 21.24 -15.31 -2.43
C THR A 2 20.38 -15.63 -3.64
N PHE A 3 19.88 -14.62 -4.35
CA PHE A 3 19.27 -14.79 -5.67
C PHE A 3 20.29 -15.52 -6.56
N SER A 4 20.17 -16.85 -6.67
CA SER A 4 21.04 -17.67 -7.47
C SER A 4 20.76 -17.42 -8.95
N ARG A 5 21.50 -16.50 -9.56
CA ARG A 5 21.65 -16.48 -11.00
C ARG A 5 22.51 -17.67 -11.41
N THR A 6 21.88 -18.70 -11.95
CA THR A 6 22.62 -19.75 -12.68
C THR A 6 23.46 -19.09 -13.77
N LYS A 7 24.76 -19.32 -13.72
CA LYS A 7 25.78 -18.77 -14.62
C LYS A 7 25.71 -19.28 -16.07
N ASN A 8 24.72 -20.08 -16.43
CA ASN A 8 24.60 -20.64 -17.77
C ASN A 8 23.14 -20.66 -18.23
N GLY A 9 22.85 -19.91 -19.27
CA GLY A 9 21.64 -20.09 -20.04
C GLY A 9 20.86 -18.79 -20.28
N LYS A 10 20.55 -18.52 -21.53
CA LYS A 10 19.71 -17.47 -22.07
C LYS A 10 18.22 -17.58 -21.60
N GLY A 11 17.98 -17.47 -20.30
CA GLY A 11 16.66 -17.30 -19.70
C GLY A 11 16.66 -15.94 -19.00
N ALA A 12 15.91 -14.97 -19.53
CA ALA A 12 15.77 -13.68 -18.89
C ALA A 12 15.04 -13.89 -17.56
N GLY A 13 15.74 -13.73 -16.43
CA GLY A 13 15.13 -13.71 -15.10
C GLY A 13 14.02 -12.67 -15.00
N ARG A 14 13.20 -12.77 -13.94
CA ARG A 14 12.14 -11.79 -13.66
C ARG A 14 12.74 -10.38 -13.62
N PRO A 15 12.06 -9.35 -14.15
CA PRO A 15 12.55 -7.98 -14.09
C PRO A 15 12.60 -7.48 -12.66
N ILE A 16 13.58 -6.62 -12.38
CA ILE A 16 13.85 -6.10 -11.03
C ILE A 16 13.11 -4.79 -10.80
N GLY A 17 12.32 -4.75 -9.72
CA GLY A 17 11.64 -3.57 -9.23
C GLY A 17 12.18 -3.09 -7.89
N ILE A 18 12.14 -1.77 -7.66
CA ILE A 18 12.45 -1.12 -6.38
C ILE A 18 11.24 -0.30 -5.98
N ASP A 19 10.71 -0.54 -4.77
CA ASP A 19 9.57 0.18 -4.21
C ASP A 19 10.05 1.33 -3.30
N LEU A 20 9.73 2.55 -3.65
CA LEU A 20 10.02 3.74 -2.84
C LEU A 20 8.75 4.21 -2.13
N PHE A 21 8.85 4.51 -0.85
CA PHE A 21 7.69 4.83 0.00
C PHE A 21 6.72 3.66 0.12
N ALA A 22 7.29 2.47 0.30
CA ALA A 22 6.61 1.18 0.08
C ALA A 22 5.43 0.92 1.03
N GLY A 23 5.36 1.59 2.19
CA GLY A 23 4.34 1.31 3.19
C GLY A 23 4.39 -0.16 3.63
N ALA A 24 3.23 -0.80 3.70
CA ALA A 24 3.13 -2.23 4.00
C ALA A 24 3.31 -3.15 2.77
N GLY A 25 3.51 -2.60 1.56
CA GLY A 25 3.81 -3.38 0.37
C GLY A 25 2.63 -3.70 -0.55
N GLY A 26 1.58 -2.86 -0.59
CA GLY A 26 0.46 -3.09 -1.51
C GLY A 26 0.86 -2.99 -2.98
N LEU A 27 1.68 -2.00 -3.32
CA LEU A 27 2.19 -1.84 -4.67
C LEU A 27 3.27 -2.91 -4.97
N SER A 28 4.16 -3.19 -3.99
CA SER A 28 5.12 -4.32 -4.07
C SER A 28 4.42 -5.63 -4.44
N LEU A 29 3.29 -5.97 -3.78
CA LEU A 29 2.53 -7.18 -4.09
C LEU A 29 1.95 -7.13 -5.50
N GLY A 30 1.43 -6.00 -5.95
CA GLY A 30 0.92 -5.84 -7.31
C GLY A 30 2.00 -6.07 -8.38
N PHE A 31 3.21 -5.54 -8.16
CA PHE A 31 4.36 -5.77 -9.04
C PHE A 31 4.83 -7.22 -9.01
N GLU A 32 4.88 -7.84 -7.82
CA GLU A 32 5.23 -9.26 -7.70
C GLU A 32 4.21 -10.14 -8.41
N GLN A 33 2.91 -9.87 -8.26
CA GLN A 33 1.83 -10.57 -8.96
C GLN A 33 1.91 -10.41 -10.49
N ALA A 34 2.38 -9.27 -10.98
CA ALA A 34 2.61 -9.10 -12.42
C ALA A 34 3.82 -9.90 -12.93
N GLY A 35 4.74 -10.32 -12.06
CA GLY A 35 5.92 -11.10 -12.45
C GLY A 35 7.25 -10.38 -12.26
N PHE A 36 7.32 -9.32 -11.47
CA PHE A 36 8.56 -8.66 -11.08
C PHE A 36 9.15 -9.29 -9.81
N ASP A 37 10.47 -9.18 -9.67
CA ASP A 37 11.16 -9.37 -8.40
C ASP A 37 11.34 -8.02 -7.72
N VAL A 38 10.67 -7.79 -6.60
CA VAL A 38 10.84 -6.58 -5.79
C VAL A 38 12.09 -6.76 -4.94
N ALA A 39 13.20 -6.20 -5.40
CA ALA A 39 14.52 -6.44 -4.79
C ALA A 39 14.77 -5.60 -3.55
N ALA A 40 14.24 -4.38 -3.49
CA ALA A 40 14.28 -3.52 -2.32
C ALA A 40 13.01 -2.70 -2.15
N ALA A 41 12.72 -2.34 -0.91
CA ALA A 41 11.66 -1.45 -0.50
C ALA A 41 12.21 -0.42 0.50
N VAL A 42 11.97 0.87 0.24
CA VAL A 42 12.38 1.97 1.12
C VAL A 42 11.14 2.56 1.77
N GLU A 43 11.12 2.60 3.09
CA GLU A 43 10.01 3.14 3.89
C GLU A 43 10.58 3.81 5.14
N ILE A 44 9.96 4.90 5.58
CA ILE A 44 10.39 5.65 6.75
C ILE A 44 9.79 5.12 8.07
N ASP A 45 8.58 4.55 8.03
CA ASP A 45 7.86 4.08 9.21
C ASP A 45 8.34 2.66 9.59
N PRO A 46 9.02 2.48 10.75
CA PRO A 46 9.57 1.18 11.13
C PRO A 46 8.51 0.09 11.30
N ILE A 47 7.27 0.44 11.67
CA ILE A 47 6.17 -0.53 11.77
C ILE A 47 5.73 -1.00 10.37
N HIS A 48 5.72 -0.09 9.40
CA HIS A 48 5.44 -0.47 8.02
C HIS A 48 6.56 -1.34 7.45
N CYS A 49 7.83 -1.00 7.74
CA CYS A 49 8.98 -1.83 7.37
C CYS A 49 8.85 -3.25 7.93
N ALA A 50 8.49 -3.41 9.21
CA ALA A 50 8.34 -4.72 9.84
C ALA A 50 7.26 -5.58 9.17
N VAL A 51 6.13 -4.96 8.81
CA VAL A 51 5.06 -5.64 8.07
C VAL A 51 5.49 -5.97 6.64
N HIS A 52 6.23 -5.08 5.98
CA HIS A 52 6.78 -5.35 4.65
C HIS A 52 7.76 -6.51 4.68
N GLU A 53 8.73 -6.50 5.60
CA GLU A 53 9.72 -7.57 5.76
C GLU A 53 9.06 -8.93 6.04
N PHE A 54 8.00 -8.96 6.86
CA PHE A 54 7.23 -10.17 7.11
C PHE A 54 6.64 -10.77 5.82
N ASN A 55 6.01 -9.94 4.99
CA ASN A 55 5.32 -10.41 3.78
C ASN A 55 6.26 -10.66 2.59
N PHE A 56 7.43 -10.01 2.58
CA PHE A 56 8.41 -10.06 1.49
C PHE A 56 9.83 -10.37 2.01
N PRO A 57 10.06 -11.56 2.59
CA PRO A 57 11.34 -11.90 3.23
C PRO A 57 12.53 -11.94 2.26
N ASN A 58 12.27 -12.02 0.96
CA ASN A 58 13.30 -11.97 -0.09
C ASN A 58 13.60 -10.54 -0.58
N CYS A 59 12.83 -9.55 -0.16
CA CYS A 59 13.03 -8.15 -0.48
C CYS A 59 13.90 -7.49 0.60
N ALA A 60 14.87 -6.68 0.21
CA ALA A 60 15.65 -5.88 1.16
C ALA A 60 14.77 -4.71 1.66
N THR A 61 14.18 -4.85 2.84
CA THR A 61 13.42 -3.76 3.47
C THR A 61 14.37 -2.78 4.15
N ILE A 62 14.36 -1.53 3.69
CA ILE A 62 15.25 -0.45 4.13
C ILE A 62 14.42 0.60 4.87
N CYS A 63 14.57 0.64 6.19
CA CYS A 63 13.91 1.65 7.02
C CYS A 63 14.75 2.94 6.99
N ALA A 64 14.38 3.86 6.08
CA ALA A 64 15.14 5.10 5.89
C ALA A 64 14.28 6.24 5.35
N ASP A 65 14.72 7.47 5.65
CA ASP A 65 14.24 8.67 4.98
C ASP A 65 14.80 8.72 3.56
N ALA A 66 13.94 8.74 2.55
CA ALA A 66 14.33 8.79 1.14
C ALA A 66 15.25 9.98 0.80
N SER A 67 15.18 11.06 1.57
CA SER A 67 16.07 12.22 1.41
C SER A 67 17.50 12.02 1.93
N LYS A 68 17.76 10.93 2.65
CA LYS A 68 19.02 10.63 3.32
C LYS A 68 19.70 9.36 2.82
N ILE A 69 19.10 8.67 1.87
CA ILE A 69 19.65 7.44 1.28
C ILE A 69 20.04 7.68 -0.19
N ALA A 70 21.12 7.06 -0.63
CA ALA A 70 21.52 7.08 -2.03
C ALA A 70 21.10 5.80 -2.77
N GLY A 71 20.98 5.87 -4.10
CA GLY A 71 20.73 4.70 -4.94
C GLY A 71 21.77 3.60 -4.77
N ALA A 72 23.04 3.97 -4.51
CA ALA A 72 24.10 3.02 -4.20
C ALA A 72 23.86 2.22 -2.92
N ASP A 73 23.31 2.84 -1.87
CA ASP A 73 22.95 2.16 -0.63
C ASP A 73 21.83 1.16 -0.84
N ILE A 74 20.83 1.52 -1.66
CA ILE A 74 19.72 0.63 -2.04
C ILE A 74 20.26 -0.56 -2.82
N ARG A 75 21.12 -0.34 -3.82
CA ARG A 75 21.76 -1.42 -4.59
C ARG A 75 22.56 -2.36 -3.70
N LYS A 76 23.33 -1.81 -2.75
CA LYS A 76 24.12 -2.57 -1.78
C LYS A 76 23.23 -3.43 -0.88
N ALA A 77 22.17 -2.85 -0.29
CA ALA A 77 21.24 -3.57 0.58
C ALA A 77 20.53 -4.71 -0.18
N ALA A 78 20.11 -4.47 -1.42
CA ALA A 78 19.46 -5.44 -2.29
C ALA A 78 20.45 -6.41 -2.96
N LYS A 79 21.76 -6.29 -2.72
CA LYS A 79 22.83 -7.12 -3.32
C LYS A 79 22.74 -7.17 -4.86
N LEU A 80 22.37 -6.06 -5.47
CA LEU A 80 22.15 -5.99 -6.91
C LEU A 80 23.45 -5.96 -7.72
N ASN A 81 24.57 -5.56 -7.11
CA ASN A 81 25.84 -5.36 -7.82
C ASN A 81 25.59 -4.54 -9.11
N ASP A 82 25.98 -5.08 -10.28
CA ASP A 82 25.76 -4.48 -11.59
C ASP A 82 24.41 -4.88 -12.23
N ALA A 83 23.52 -5.53 -11.47
CA ALA A 83 22.22 -5.91 -11.99
C ALA A 83 21.40 -4.68 -12.36
N ARG A 84 20.77 -4.74 -13.54
CA ARG A 84 19.96 -3.64 -14.04
C ARG A 84 18.66 -3.53 -13.26
N VAL A 85 18.30 -2.32 -12.84
CA VAL A 85 16.97 -2.00 -12.31
C VAL A 85 16.02 -1.76 -13.47
N ASP A 86 14.99 -2.58 -13.57
CA ASP A 86 14.02 -2.46 -14.66
C ASP A 86 12.98 -1.38 -14.34
N VAL A 87 12.54 -1.26 -13.09
CA VAL A 87 11.56 -0.23 -12.70
C VAL A 87 11.77 0.26 -11.27
N VAL A 88 11.63 1.56 -11.06
CA VAL A 88 11.40 2.18 -9.76
C VAL A 88 9.94 2.58 -9.67
N PHE A 89 9.25 2.19 -8.63
CA PHE A 89 7.86 2.53 -8.42
C PHE A 89 7.60 2.98 -6.98
N GLY A 90 6.48 3.67 -6.75
CA GLY A 90 6.11 4.11 -5.41
C GLY A 90 5.20 5.33 -5.38
N GLY A 91 4.77 5.72 -4.18
CA GLY A 91 3.87 6.84 -3.93
C GLY A 91 4.45 7.84 -2.93
N ALA A 92 5.22 8.82 -3.38
CA ALA A 92 5.76 9.83 -2.49
C ALA A 92 4.64 10.70 -1.88
N PRO A 93 4.63 10.94 -0.55
CA PRO A 93 3.62 11.75 0.10
C PRO A 93 3.69 13.22 -0.37
N CYS A 94 2.54 13.78 -0.77
CA CYS A 94 2.38 15.20 -1.10
C CYS A 94 1.68 15.90 0.07
N GLN A 95 2.33 16.86 0.74
CA GLN A 95 1.83 17.47 1.96
C GLN A 95 1.70 19.00 1.89
N GLY A 96 2.16 19.67 0.81
CA GLY A 96 2.27 21.13 0.72
C GLY A 96 1.39 21.75 -0.34
N PHE A 97 0.88 22.96 -0.05
CA PHE A 97 0.35 23.89 -1.05
C PHE A 97 1.47 24.82 -1.50
N SER A 98 1.53 25.15 -2.79
CA SER A 98 2.52 26.11 -3.29
C SER A 98 2.26 27.51 -2.72
N LEU A 99 3.33 28.22 -2.39
CA LEU A 99 3.28 29.64 -2.13
C LEU A 99 3.25 30.39 -3.48
N ILE A 100 2.37 31.39 -3.61
CA ILE A 100 2.27 32.23 -4.81
C ILE A 100 3.65 32.82 -5.13
N GLY A 101 4.14 32.61 -6.34
CA GLY A 101 5.38 33.21 -6.85
C GLY A 101 6.66 32.37 -6.64
N LYS A 102 6.59 31.14 -6.13
CA LYS A 102 7.71 30.19 -6.05
C LYS A 102 7.36 28.88 -6.77
N ARG A 103 8.39 28.13 -7.22
CA ARG A 103 8.18 26.77 -7.74
C ARG A 103 7.52 25.92 -6.66
N ALA A 104 6.53 25.13 -7.03
CA ALA A 104 5.81 24.29 -6.06
C ALA A 104 6.71 23.19 -5.46
N LEU A 105 7.69 22.69 -6.21
CA LEU A 105 8.70 21.72 -5.74
C LEU A 105 9.72 22.32 -4.75
N ASP A 106 9.92 23.63 -4.72
CA ASP A 106 10.83 24.29 -3.77
C ASP A 106 10.28 24.31 -2.33
N ASP A 107 8.98 24.00 -2.15
CA ASP A 107 8.38 23.86 -0.83
C ASP A 107 8.94 22.60 -0.14
N PRO A 108 9.57 22.70 1.05
CA PRO A 108 10.17 21.57 1.76
C PRO A 108 9.21 20.39 1.96
N ARG A 109 7.89 20.65 2.00
CA ARG A 109 6.84 19.63 2.16
C ARG A 109 6.66 18.77 0.89
N ASN A 110 7.09 19.28 -0.27
CA ASN A 110 7.00 18.58 -1.56
C ASN A 110 8.34 17.97 -2.00
N ARG A 111 9.41 18.20 -1.22
CA ARG A 111 10.77 17.72 -1.53
C ARG A 111 10.82 16.21 -1.83
N LEU A 112 9.99 15.40 -1.18
CA LEU A 112 9.97 13.95 -1.39
C LEU A 112 9.61 13.54 -2.82
N LEU A 113 8.92 14.39 -3.58
CA LEU A 113 8.66 14.16 -5.00
C LEU A 113 9.96 14.23 -5.82
N LEU A 114 10.84 15.19 -5.52
CA LEU A 114 12.16 15.30 -6.14
C LEU A 114 13.08 14.14 -5.72
N GLU A 115 12.95 13.64 -4.48
CA GLU A 115 13.71 12.48 -4.03
C GLU A 115 13.31 11.21 -4.80
N PHE A 116 12.04 11.07 -5.20
CA PHE A 116 11.63 9.99 -6.08
C PHE A 116 12.33 10.08 -7.44
N VAL A 117 12.41 11.28 -8.04
CA VAL A 117 13.14 11.50 -9.30
C VAL A 117 14.64 11.18 -9.11
N ARG A 118 15.27 11.76 -8.09
CA ARG A 118 16.69 11.56 -7.79
C ARG A 118 17.05 10.08 -7.65
N LEU A 119 16.29 9.34 -6.84
CA LEU A 119 16.56 7.91 -6.63
C LEU A 119 16.29 7.09 -7.90
N THR A 120 15.29 7.46 -8.72
CA THR A 120 15.05 6.83 -10.01
C THR A 120 16.26 6.98 -10.94
N VAL A 121 16.86 8.18 -10.97
CA VAL A 121 18.07 8.48 -11.76
C VAL A 121 19.30 7.76 -11.21
N GLU A 122 19.56 7.83 -9.91
CA GLU A 122 20.71 7.18 -9.26
C GLU A 122 20.68 5.66 -9.40
N LEU A 123 19.51 5.05 -9.42
CA LEU A 123 19.31 3.61 -9.65
C LEU A 123 19.44 3.24 -11.15
N ASP A 124 19.54 4.22 -12.02
CA ASP A 124 19.56 4.05 -13.48
C ASP A 124 18.38 3.20 -13.97
N ALA A 125 17.20 3.44 -13.42
CA ALA A 125 16.00 2.67 -13.73
C ALA A 125 15.57 2.84 -15.18
N ARG A 126 15.15 1.76 -15.83
CA ARG A 126 14.64 1.82 -17.23
C ARG A 126 13.28 2.47 -17.30
N TYR A 127 12.44 2.20 -16.31
CA TYR A 127 11.06 2.70 -16.19
C TYR A 127 10.81 3.23 -14.80
N PHE A 128 9.83 4.10 -14.67
CA PHE A 128 9.29 4.48 -13.38
C PHE A 128 7.77 4.44 -13.38
N VAL A 129 7.20 4.21 -12.21
CA VAL A 129 5.76 4.34 -11.93
C VAL A 129 5.59 5.14 -10.65
N PHE A 130 5.19 6.38 -10.79
CA PHE A 130 4.87 7.25 -9.66
C PHE A 130 3.35 7.25 -9.41
N GLU A 131 2.95 6.94 -8.18
CA GLU A 131 1.55 6.93 -7.75
C GLU A 131 1.27 8.10 -6.82
N ASN A 132 0.05 8.67 -6.90
CA ASN A 132 -0.41 9.66 -5.93
C ASN A 132 -1.94 9.71 -5.88
N VAL A 133 -2.47 10.53 -4.95
CA VAL A 133 -3.89 10.79 -4.87
C VAL A 133 -4.37 11.64 -6.05
N LYS A 134 -5.64 11.44 -6.49
CA LYS A 134 -6.26 12.26 -7.55
C LYS A 134 -6.13 13.77 -7.30
N GLY A 135 -6.08 14.21 -6.02
CA GLY A 135 -5.96 15.63 -5.68
C GLY A 135 -4.75 16.35 -6.31
N LEU A 136 -3.70 15.61 -6.67
CA LEU A 136 -2.52 16.18 -7.33
C LEU A 136 -2.83 16.71 -8.74
N THR A 137 -3.93 16.32 -9.37
CA THR A 137 -4.30 16.74 -10.74
C THR A 137 -5.15 18.00 -10.79
N VAL A 138 -5.52 18.60 -9.66
CA VAL A 138 -6.48 19.71 -9.62
C VAL A 138 -5.96 20.91 -8.81
N GLY A 139 -6.44 22.11 -9.17
CA GLY A 139 -6.11 23.34 -8.45
C GLY A 139 -4.61 23.64 -8.47
N GLN A 140 -4.10 24.18 -7.38
CA GLN A 140 -2.68 24.58 -7.24
C GLN A 140 -1.72 23.37 -7.25
N HIS A 141 -2.20 22.16 -6.96
CA HIS A 141 -1.38 20.95 -7.00
C HIS A 141 -1.00 20.54 -8.42
N ARG A 142 -1.75 20.98 -9.44
CA ARG A 142 -1.43 20.66 -10.83
C ARG A 142 -0.06 21.22 -11.24
N GLN A 143 0.29 22.43 -10.80
CA GLN A 143 1.61 22.99 -11.08
C GLN A 143 2.73 22.08 -10.54
N LEU A 144 2.53 21.49 -9.34
CA LEU A 144 3.50 20.55 -8.77
C LEU A 144 3.67 19.29 -9.62
N LEU A 145 2.58 18.81 -10.23
CA LEU A 145 2.64 17.67 -11.15
C LEU A 145 3.35 18.03 -12.45
N ASP A 146 3.09 19.21 -13.00
CA ASP A 146 3.74 19.70 -14.21
C ASP A 146 5.27 19.86 -13.96
N GLU A 147 5.67 20.48 -12.85
CA GLU A 147 7.09 20.60 -12.45
C GLU A 147 7.75 19.23 -12.20
N LEU A 148 7.02 18.22 -11.70
CA LEU A 148 7.52 16.87 -11.54
C LEU A 148 7.77 16.18 -12.90
N ILE A 149 6.89 16.42 -13.87
CA ILE A 149 7.04 15.93 -15.25
C ILE A 149 8.29 16.55 -15.89
N ASP A 150 8.47 17.87 -15.74
CA ASP A 150 9.66 18.59 -16.22
C ASP A 150 10.94 18.03 -15.58
N ALA A 151 10.93 17.77 -14.27
CA ALA A 151 12.07 17.19 -13.57
C ALA A 151 12.47 15.80 -14.13
N PHE A 152 11.50 14.96 -14.53
CA PHE A 152 11.80 13.70 -15.23
C PHE A 152 12.39 13.93 -16.62
N HIS A 153 11.85 14.85 -17.39
CA HIS A 153 12.36 15.20 -18.73
C HIS A 153 13.79 15.71 -18.68
N ASP A 154 14.10 16.61 -17.73
CA ASP A 154 15.42 17.18 -17.52
C ASP A 154 16.46 16.12 -17.14
N ASN A 155 16.01 15.03 -16.49
CA ASN A 155 16.84 13.90 -16.07
C ASN A 155 16.83 12.72 -17.07
N GLY A 156 16.38 12.93 -18.30
CA GLY A 156 16.52 11.94 -19.37
C GLY A 156 15.44 10.86 -19.39
N TYR A 157 14.24 11.15 -18.90
CA TYR A 157 13.08 10.28 -18.99
C TYR A 157 11.98 10.90 -19.84
N ASP A 158 11.32 10.09 -20.63
CA ASP A 158 10.07 10.45 -21.30
C ASP A 158 8.90 10.02 -20.45
N VAL A 159 7.88 10.88 -20.33
CA VAL A 159 6.70 10.66 -19.51
C VAL A 159 5.49 10.37 -20.39
N LEU A 160 4.74 9.33 -20.08
CA LEU A 160 3.51 8.97 -20.82
C LEU A 160 2.41 10.01 -20.55
N LEU A 161 2.07 10.75 -21.60
CA LEU A 161 1.01 11.76 -21.56
C LEU A 161 -0.14 11.40 -22.53
N PRO A 162 -1.38 11.75 -22.18
CA PRO A 162 -1.79 12.34 -20.90
C PRO A 162 -1.69 11.35 -19.74
N TYR A 163 -1.31 11.83 -18.54
CA TYR A 163 -1.35 10.99 -17.33
C TYR A 163 -2.78 10.53 -17.03
N ARG A 164 -2.95 9.44 -16.29
CA ARG A 164 -4.28 8.92 -15.96
C ARG A 164 -4.53 8.80 -14.46
N VAL A 165 -5.80 9.02 -14.11
CA VAL A 165 -6.37 8.66 -12.81
C VAL A 165 -7.17 7.39 -13.00
N LEU A 166 -6.66 6.29 -12.44
CA LEU A 166 -7.30 4.98 -12.52
C LEU A 166 -8.18 4.75 -11.30
N ASN A 167 -9.34 4.12 -11.50
CA ASN A 167 -10.20 3.69 -10.41
C ASN A 167 -10.02 2.20 -10.14
N ALA A 168 -9.69 1.82 -8.92
CA ALA A 168 -9.47 0.43 -8.53
C ALA A 168 -10.68 -0.47 -8.84
N ALA A 169 -11.90 0.08 -8.79
CA ALA A 169 -13.11 -0.66 -9.13
C ALA A 169 -13.15 -1.16 -10.59
N GLU A 170 -12.39 -0.51 -11.49
CA GLU A 170 -12.26 -0.92 -12.88
C GLU A 170 -11.30 -2.11 -13.06
N PHE A 171 -10.63 -2.55 -11.99
CA PHE A 171 -9.62 -3.60 -11.94
C PHE A 171 -9.95 -4.68 -10.89
N GLU A 172 -11.22 -5.08 -10.82
CA GLU A 172 -11.73 -6.16 -9.95
C GLU A 172 -11.66 -5.87 -8.44
N VAL A 173 -11.25 -4.66 -8.01
CA VAL A 173 -11.20 -4.29 -6.60
C VAL A 173 -12.57 -3.79 -6.15
N PRO A 174 -13.20 -4.33 -5.10
CA PRO A 174 -14.53 -3.90 -4.65
C PRO A 174 -14.51 -2.56 -3.90
N GLN A 175 -13.81 -1.56 -4.46
CA GLN A 175 -13.61 -0.25 -3.82
C GLN A 175 -13.52 0.88 -4.85
N ASP A 176 -14.32 1.94 -4.69
CA ASP A 176 -14.12 3.21 -5.41
C ASP A 176 -12.90 3.92 -4.82
N ARG A 177 -11.74 3.67 -5.45
CA ARG A 177 -10.45 4.25 -5.06
C ARG A 177 -9.71 4.75 -6.28
N ARG A 178 -9.61 6.06 -6.40
CA ARG A 178 -8.98 6.72 -7.54
C ARG A 178 -7.57 7.16 -7.22
N ARG A 179 -6.64 6.77 -8.10
CA ARG A 179 -5.22 7.10 -7.97
C ARG A 179 -4.65 7.62 -9.27
N LEU A 180 -3.87 8.69 -9.17
CA LEU A 180 -3.05 9.18 -10.25
C LEU A 180 -1.89 8.20 -10.47
N PHE A 181 -1.63 7.86 -11.71
CA PHE A 181 -0.40 7.20 -12.13
C PHE A 181 0.32 8.06 -13.16
N LEU A 182 1.60 8.30 -12.92
CA LEU A 182 2.53 8.89 -13.86
C LEU A 182 3.55 7.81 -14.20
N ILE A 183 3.63 7.44 -15.47
CA ILE A 183 4.49 6.36 -15.95
C ILE A 183 5.48 6.95 -16.93
N GLY A 184 6.72 6.52 -16.88
CA GLY A 184 7.72 6.97 -17.83
C GLY A 184 8.80 5.93 -18.09
N ALA A 185 9.61 6.23 -19.08
CA ALA A 185 10.71 5.42 -19.56
C ALA A 185 11.96 6.27 -19.75
N LYS A 186 13.14 5.68 -19.53
CA LYS A 186 14.41 6.31 -19.91
C LYS A 186 14.40 6.61 -21.41
N LYS A 187 14.87 7.78 -21.81
CA LYS A 187 14.88 8.22 -23.24
C LYS A 187 15.47 7.15 -24.15
N GLY A 188 14.78 6.91 -25.25
CA GLY A 188 15.14 5.86 -26.21
C GLY A 188 14.51 4.49 -25.93
N LEU A 189 13.76 4.32 -24.84
CA LEU A 189 12.94 3.13 -24.57
C LEU A 189 11.48 3.38 -24.97
N PRO A 190 10.73 2.33 -25.36
CA PRO A 190 9.30 2.48 -25.65
C PRO A 190 8.53 2.85 -24.38
N LEU A 191 7.59 3.78 -24.47
CA LEU A 191 6.67 4.12 -23.40
C LEU A 191 5.62 3.00 -23.23
N PRO A 192 5.30 2.61 -21.96
CA PRO A 192 4.18 1.73 -21.69
C PRO A 192 2.84 2.35 -22.06
N GLN A 193 1.78 1.56 -22.00
CA GLN A 193 0.42 2.08 -22.05
C GLN A 193 -0.21 2.07 -20.66
N TYR A 194 -1.31 2.81 -20.46
CA TYR A 194 -2.14 2.64 -19.27
C TYR A 194 -3.03 1.41 -19.43
N PRO A 195 -3.24 0.65 -18.35
CA PRO A 195 -4.09 -0.52 -18.42
C PRO A 195 -5.53 -0.14 -18.80
N THR A 196 -6.15 -1.01 -19.58
CA THR A 196 -7.55 -0.89 -19.97
C THR A 196 -8.44 -1.45 -18.87
N ALA A 197 -9.52 -0.74 -18.53
CA ALA A 197 -10.51 -1.19 -17.60
C ALA A 197 -11.09 -2.57 -17.99
N ILE A 198 -11.28 -3.45 -17.02
CA ILE A 198 -11.89 -4.75 -17.24
C ILE A 198 -13.39 -4.55 -17.46
N ALA A 199 -13.90 -4.96 -18.62
CA ALA A 199 -15.30 -4.78 -19.01
C ALA A 199 -16.22 -5.82 -18.32
N ALA A 200 -16.09 -6.02 -17.02
CA ALA A 200 -16.92 -6.89 -16.20
C ALA A 200 -17.70 -6.09 -15.15
N ALA A 201 -18.75 -6.66 -14.60
CA ALA A 201 -19.41 -6.07 -13.43
C ALA A 201 -18.41 -5.97 -12.28
N PRO A 202 -18.39 -4.86 -11.52
CA PRO A 202 -17.50 -4.73 -10.38
C PRO A 202 -17.73 -5.83 -9.34
N THR A 203 -16.66 -6.34 -8.74
CA THR A 203 -16.75 -7.22 -7.56
C THR A 203 -17.48 -6.48 -6.45
N THR A 204 -18.46 -7.11 -5.82
CA THR A 204 -19.25 -6.51 -4.76
C THR A 204 -18.59 -6.65 -3.39
N VAL A 205 -19.04 -5.84 -2.43
CA VAL A 205 -18.62 -5.94 -1.03
C VAL A 205 -18.86 -7.36 -0.51
N TRP A 206 -20.05 -7.94 -0.78
CA TRP A 206 -20.37 -9.27 -0.25
C TRP A 206 -19.57 -10.40 -0.90
N GLU A 207 -19.27 -10.28 -2.17
CA GLU A 207 -18.35 -11.22 -2.83
C GLU A 207 -16.95 -11.20 -2.20
N ALA A 208 -16.53 -10.06 -1.67
CA ALA A 208 -15.22 -9.94 -1.05
C ALA A 208 -15.15 -10.47 0.38
N ILE A 209 -16.21 -10.25 1.19
CA ILE A 209 -16.14 -10.50 2.64
C ILE A 209 -17.18 -11.49 3.17
N GLY A 210 -18.13 -11.92 2.32
CA GLY A 210 -19.28 -12.71 2.78
C GLY A 210 -18.97 -14.15 3.21
N ASP A 211 -17.80 -14.67 2.86
CA ASP A 211 -17.32 -15.98 3.32
C ASP A 211 -16.49 -15.89 4.61
N LEU A 212 -16.09 -14.68 5.03
CA LEU A 212 -15.32 -14.51 6.25
C LEU A 212 -16.18 -14.83 7.48
N PRO A 213 -15.61 -15.48 8.49
CA PRO A 213 -16.30 -15.77 9.74
C PRO A 213 -16.83 -14.48 10.38
N ASN A 214 -18.04 -14.55 10.95
CA ASN A 214 -18.56 -13.41 11.70
C ASN A 214 -17.74 -13.20 12.98
N ALA A 215 -17.00 -12.10 13.06
CA ALA A 215 -16.12 -11.80 14.18
C ALA A 215 -16.86 -11.69 15.53
N GLU A 216 -18.18 -11.54 15.54
CA GLU A 216 -18.97 -11.50 16.79
C GLU A 216 -19.15 -12.89 17.44
N GLU A 217 -18.98 -13.96 16.67
CA GLU A 217 -19.06 -15.35 17.13
C GLU A 217 -17.77 -15.82 17.82
N TYR A 218 -16.71 -15.00 17.78
CA TYR A 218 -15.40 -15.30 18.35
C TYR A 218 -15.04 -14.28 19.41
N PRO A 219 -15.34 -14.56 20.70
CA PRO A 219 -15.05 -13.64 21.82
C PRO A 219 -13.58 -13.24 21.90
N GLU A 220 -12.66 -14.16 21.59
CA GLU A 220 -11.22 -13.94 21.60
C GLU A 220 -10.76 -12.83 20.66
N LEU A 221 -11.50 -12.49 19.60
CA LEU A 221 -11.19 -11.39 18.68
C LEU A 221 -11.34 -10.00 19.30
N VAL A 222 -11.74 -9.88 20.56
CA VAL A 222 -11.66 -8.61 21.30
C VAL A 222 -10.20 -8.26 21.59
N GLU A 223 -9.40 -9.25 21.96
CA GLU A 223 -8.01 -9.11 22.41
C GLU A 223 -6.98 -9.71 21.43
N SER A 224 -7.40 -10.69 20.62
CA SER A 224 -6.56 -11.33 19.59
C SER A 224 -6.92 -10.85 18.19
N ASP A 225 -5.94 -10.87 17.28
CA ASP A 225 -6.18 -10.58 15.86
C ASP A 225 -6.39 -11.85 15.03
N ALA A 226 -6.32 -13.03 15.63
CA ALA A 226 -6.33 -14.30 14.91
C ALA A 226 -7.18 -15.40 15.59
N ILE A 227 -7.70 -16.29 14.74
CA ILE A 227 -8.39 -17.54 15.09
C ILE A 227 -7.70 -18.67 14.32
N GLU A 228 -7.23 -19.70 15.03
CA GLU A 228 -6.47 -20.82 14.42
C GLU A 228 -7.35 -21.77 13.59
N LYS A 229 -8.60 -21.97 13.99
CA LYS A 229 -9.55 -22.86 13.31
C LYS A 229 -10.88 -22.14 13.07
N ALA A 230 -10.86 -21.22 12.13
CA ALA A 230 -12.04 -20.42 11.81
C ALA A 230 -12.99 -21.17 10.85
N HIS A 231 -14.29 -20.98 11.02
CA HIS A 231 -15.32 -21.52 10.16
C HIS A 231 -15.70 -20.51 9.08
N PHE A 232 -15.18 -20.73 7.89
CA PHE A 232 -15.47 -19.90 6.73
C PHE A 232 -16.77 -20.32 6.04
N GLY A 233 -17.49 -19.36 5.49
CA GLY A 233 -18.66 -19.57 4.66
C GLY A 233 -18.33 -19.96 3.22
N LYS A 234 -19.37 -19.96 2.37
CA LYS A 234 -19.22 -20.21 0.93
C LYS A 234 -18.53 -19.02 0.26
N ALA A 235 -17.36 -19.25 -0.29
CA ALA A 235 -16.57 -18.24 -0.96
C ALA A 235 -17.07 -17.97 -2.40
N SER A 236 -17.18 -16.69 -2.78
CA SER A 236 -17.27 -16.23 -4.17
C SER A 236 -16.00 -16.59 -4.95
N ARG A 237 -15.98 -16.43 -6.27
CA ARG A 237 -14.75 -16.62 -7.06
C ARG A 237 -13.63 -15.69 -6.60
N TYR A 238 -13.94 -14.42 -6.32
CA TYR A 238 -13.00 -13.44 -5.79
C TYR A 238 -12.40 -13.90 -4.45
N ALA A 239 -13.25 -14.26 -3.50
CA ALA A 239 -12.82 -14.74 -2.20
C ALA A 239 -12.02 -16.06 -2.29
N GLN A 240 -12.37 -16.98 -3.20
CA GLN A 240 -11.62 -18.21 -3.44
C GLN A 240 -10.17 -17.94 -3.86
N VAL A 241 -9.96 -16.96 -4.77
CA VAL A 241 -8.62 -16.56 -5.20
C VAL A 241 -7.84 -15.98 -4.03
N LEU A 242 -8.41 -15.03 -3.28
CA LEU A 242 -7.71 -14.40 -2.15
C LEU A 242 -7.41 -15.38 -1.00
N ARG A 243 -8.21 -16.44 -0.86
CA ARG A 243 -7.97 -17.52 0.11
C ARG A 243 -7.04 -18.62 -0.41
N GLY A 244 -6.56 -18.54 -1.64
CA GLY A 244 -5.75 -19.61 -2.23
C GLY A 244 -6.52 -20.91 -2.51
N LEU A 245 -7.86 -20.87 -2.55
CA LEU A 245 -8.73 -22.02 -2.90
C LEU A 245 -8.89 -22.19 -4.40
N ALA A 246 -8.53 -21.17 -5.17
CA ALA A 246 -8.59 -21.17 -6.61
C ALA A 246 -7.43 -20.35 -7.18
N GLU A 247 -6.88 -20.80 -8.29
CA GLU A 247 -5.81 -20.10 -8.98
C GLU A 247 -6.32 -18.87 -9.76
N ASP A 248 -5.51 -17.81 -9.80
CA ASP A 248 -5.59 -16.75 -10.79
C ASP A 248 -4.47 -16.96 -11.80
N ALA A 249 -4.82 -17.17 -13.07
CA ALA A 249 -3.85 -17.37 -14.14
C ALA A 249 -2.94 -16.15 -14.35
N ARG A 250 -3.38 -14.96 -13.91
CA ARG A 250 -2.66 -13.69 -14.02
C ARG A 250 -1.80 -13.38 -12.79
N ASP A 251 -1.77 -14.24 -11.78
CA ASP A 251 -0.94 -14.08 -10.59
C ASP A 251 0.37 -14.84 -10.76
N PHE A 252 1.47 -14.12 -10.85
CA PHE A 252 2.82 -14.65 -10.98
C PHE A 252 3.65 -14.37 -9.72
N SER A 253 3.01 -14.07 -8.58
CA SER A 253 3.70 -13.90 -7.30
C SER A 253 4.31 -15.20 -6.81
N TYR A 254 5.25 -15.09 -5.89
CA TYR A 254 5.77 -16.27 -5.19
C TYR A 254 4.65 -16.88 -4.32
N PRO A 255 4.40 -18.19 -4.39
CA PRO A 255 3.53 -18.86 -3.44
C PRO A 255 4.01 -18.65 -2.01
N ARG A 256 3.09 -18.46 -1.08
CA ARG A 256 3.37 -18.32 0.36
C ARG A 256 2.88 -19.55 1.10
N GLU A 257 3.66 -19.98 2.10
CA GLU A 257 3.24 -21.05 3.02
C GLU A 257 2.42 -20.45 4.15
N TRP A 258 1.18 -20.88 4.30
CA TRP A 258 0.26 -20.38 5.33
C TRP A 258 -0.90 -21.36 5.57
N ASP A 259 -1.55 -21.25 6.74
CA ASP A 259 -2.69 -22.11 7.07
C ASP A 259 -4.02 -21.48 6.58
N LEU A 260 -4.68 -22.14 5.62
CA LEU A 260 -5.97 -21.76 5.03
C LEU A 260 -7.13 -21.74 6.04
N LYS A 261 -6.99 -22.36 7.21
CA LYS A 261 -8.00 -22.39 8.28
C LYS A 261 -7.81 -21.28 9.29
N ARG A 262 -6.69 -20.59 9.25
CA ARG A 262 -6.36 -19.51 10.15
C ARG A 262 -6.95 -18.19 9.65
N LEU A 263 -7.82 -17.57 10.44
CA LEU A 263 -8.29 -16.22 10.21
C LEU A 263 -7.34 -15.24 10.94
N THR A 264 -6.87 -14.21 10.27
CA THR A 264 -5.92 -13.23 10.84
C THR A 264 -6.35 -11.81 10.58
N SER A 265 -5.73 -10.84 11.26
CA SER A 265 -6.04 -9.40 11.13
C SER A 265 -7.52 -9.09 11.41
N SER A 266 -8.16 -9.86 12.30
CA SER A 266 -9.60 -9.82 12.53
C SER A 266 -10.02 -9.32 13.91
N MET A 267 -9.09 -8.70 14.66
CA MET A 267 -9.43 -8.07 15.93
C MET A 267 -10.63 -7.13 15.76
N ARG A 268 -11.73 -7.42 16.46
CA ARG A 268 -12.98 -6.65 16.37
C ARG A 268 -12.99 -5.43 17.29
N THR A 269 -13.83 -4.48 16.99
CA THR A 269 -14.09 -3.34 17.84
C THR A 269 -15.38 -3.59 18.62
N GLU A 270 -15.34 -3.49 19.93
CA GLU A 270 -16.54 -3.46 20.74
C GLU A 270 -17.23 -2.10 20.62
N HIS A 271 -18.51 -2.12 20.35
CA HIS A 271 -19.34 -0.94 20.26
C HIS A 271 -20.37 -0.92 21.38
N THR A 272 -20.68 0.26 21.89
CA THR A 272 -21.73 0.41 22.90
C THR A 272 -23.07 -0.07 22.36
N PRO A 273 -23.99 -0.56 23.22
CA PRO A 273 -25.33 -0.99 22.79
C PRO A 273 -26.09 0.09 22.01
N LEU A 274 -25.85 1.36 22.33
CA LEU A 274 -26.42 2.48 21.60
C LEU A 274 -25.87 2.57 20.17
N SER A 275 -24.56 2.44 19.99
CA SER A 275 -23.92 2.44 18.67
C SER A 275 -24.39 1.25 17.83
N GLN A 276 -24.46 0.06 18.42
CA GLN A 276 -24.95 -1.15 17.74
C GLN A 276 -26.40 -0.98 17.23
N ARG A 277 -27.30 -0.39 18.05
CA ARG A 277 -28.67 -0.10 17.62
C ARG A 277 -28.70 0.86 16.44
N ARG A 278 -27.90 1.95 16.47
CA ARG A 278 -27.80 2.89 15.34
C ARG A 278 -27.25 2.22 14.08
N PHE A 279 -26.19 1.43 14.19
CA PHE A 279 -25.62 0.70 13.05
C PHE A 279 -26.61 -0.30 12.44
N LYS A 280 -27.39 -0.99 13.31
CA LYS A 280 -28.44 -1.89 12.84
C LYS A 280 -29.54 -1.14 12.08
N ALA A 281 -29.97 0.02 12.59
CA ALA A 281 -31.03 0.84 12.01
C ALA A 281 -30.59 1.59 10.73
N THR A 282 -29.27 1.77 10.51
CA THR A 282 -28.77 2.41 9.29
C THR A 282 -28.96 1.47 8.11
N GLU A 283 -29.54 1.95 7.02
CA GLU A 283 -29.71 1.18 5.78
C GLU A 283 -28.35 0.98 5.06
N PRO A 284 -28.15 -0.15 4.35
CA PRO A 284 -27.00 -0.35 3.48
C PRO A 284 -26.82 0.81 2.47
N GLY A 285 -25.60 1.23 2.24
CA GLY A 285 -25.28 2.36 1.36
C GLY A 285 -25.51 3.75 1.98
N LYS A 286 -26.02 3.84 3.22
CA LYS A 286 -26.28 5.11 3.91
C LYS A 286 -25.22 5.41 4.98
N VAL A 287 -25.08 6.70 5.28
CA VAL A 287 -24.17 7.20 6.33
C VAL A 287 -24.93 7.29 7.65
N GLU A 288 -24.40 6.70 8.71
CA GLU A 288 -24.93 6.81 10.07
C GLU A 288 -24.79 8.26 10.56
N ALA A 289 -25.88 8.81 11.09
CA ALA A 289 -26.02 10.26 11.33
C ALA A 289 -25.03 10.81 12.37
N VAL A 290 -24.67 10.02 13.39
CA VAL A 290 -23.82 10.46 14.52
C VAL A 290 -22.35 10.15 14.26
N SER A 291 -22.00 8.89 13.96
CA SER A 291 -20.63 8.47 13.69
C SER A 291 -20.10 8.93 12.34
N ARG A 292 -21.00 9.26 11.43
CA ARG A 292 -20.70 9.59 10.03
C ARG A 292 -20.05 8.43 9.25
N PHE A 293 -20.18 7.20 9.75
CA PHE A 293 -19.69 6.00 9.07
C PHE A 293 -20.70 5.53 8.01
N LEU A 294 -20.17 5.17 6.85
CA LEU A 294 -20.95 4.54 5.79
C LEU A 294 -21.24 3.09 6.18
N LYS A 295 -22.50 2.65 6.14
CA LYS A 295 -22.82 1.24 6.16
C LYS A 295 -22.65 0.68 4.76
N LEU A 296 -21.82 -0.34 4.62
CA LEU A 296 -21.54 -0.94 3.33
C LEU A 296 -22.81 -1.56 2.71
N ASP A 297 -22.98 -1.33 1.40
CA ASP A 297 -23.97 -2.04 0.62
C ASP A 297 -23.39 -3.40 0.18
N PRO A 298 -24.00 -4.54 0.55
CA PRO A 298 -23.49 -5.85 0.15
C PRO A 298 -23.42 -6.04 -1.36
N ASN A 299 -24.32 -5.41 -2.12
CA ASN A 299 -24.38 -5.49 -3.58
C ASN A 299 -23.63 -4.37 -4.31
N GLY A 300 -23.09 -3.42 -3.57
CA GLY A 300 -22.30 -2.30 -4.08
C GLY A 300 -20.80 -2.50 -3.91
N ILE A 301 -20.06 -1.41 -4.12
CA ILE A 301 -18.63 -1.33 -3.87
C ILE A 301 -18.35 -0.47 -2.63
N CYS A 302 -17.22 -0.73 -1.96
CA CYS A 302 -16.79 0.05 -0.81
C CYS A 302 -16.35 1.45 -1.24
N ASN A 303 -16.59 2.46 -0.41
CA ASN A 303 -15.96 3.77 -0.54
C ASN A 303 -14.45 3.68 -0.26
N THR A 304 -13.69 4.71 -0.65
CA THR A 304 -12.24 4.76 -0.40
C THR A 304 -11.92 4.55 1.09
N LEU A 305 -11.23 3.46 1.42
CA LEU A 305 -10.67 3.21 2.75
C LEU A 305 -9.52 4.19 2.98
N ARG A 306 -9.60 4.96 4.08
CA ARG A 306 -8.63 6.00 4.42
C ARG A 306 -7.74 5.54 5.56
N ALA A 307 -6.51 6.08 5.58
CA ALA A 307 -5.55 5.82 6.66
C ALA A 307 -5.96 6.44 8.02
N GLY A 308 -6.94 7.34 8.01
CA GLY A 308 -7.28 8.13 9.19
C GLY A 308 -6.35 9.34 9.37
N THR A 309 -6.58 10.08 10.44
CA THR A 309 -5.72 11.19 10.85
C THR A 309 -4.72 10.72 11.90
N GLY A 310 -3.47 11.12 11.75
CA GLY A 310 -2.46 10.93 12.77
C GLY A 310 -2.86 11.63 14.08
N SER A 311 -2.26 11.18 15.16
CA SER A 311 -2.49 11.74 16.50
C SER A 311 -2.11 13.22 16.64
N ASP A 312 -1.33 13.75 15.71
CA ASP A 312 -0.89 15.13 15.60
C ASP A 312 -1.97 16.08 15.05
N ARG A 313 -3.02 15.55 14.41
CA ARG A 313 -4.04 16.34 13.70
C ARG A 313 -5.47 16.22 14.25
N GLY A 314 -5.68 15.71 15.45
CA GLY A 314 -7.00 15.64 16.08
C GLY A 314 -7.42 14.26 16.58
N ALA A 315 -8.73 13.96 16.54
CA ALA A 315 -9.24 12.70 17.06
C ALA A 315 -8.66 11.49 16.33
N PHE A 316 -8.22 10.52 17.10
CA PHE A 316 -7.63 9.25 16.68
C PHE A 316 -8.69 8.38 15.96
N THR A 317 -9.11 8.76 14.77
CA THR A 317 -10.16 8.05 14.05
C THR A 317 -9.68 7.62 12.67
N SER A 318 -9.61 6.32 12.50
CA SER A 318 -9.62 5.72 11.18
C SER A 318 -11.07 5.60 10.72
N PRO A 319 -11.52 6.25 9.65
CA PRO A 319 -12.89 6.08 9.18
C PRO A 319 -13.07 4.65 8.70
N ARG A 320 -13.79 3.86 9.49
CA ARG A 320 -14.10 2.46 9.23
C ARG A 320 -15.55 2.38 8.82
N PRO A 321 -15.88 1.77 7.68
CA PRO A 321 -17.26 1.55 7.34
C PRO A 321 -17.92 0.56 8.29
N ILE A 322 -19.25 0.65 8.40
CA ILE A 322 -20.08 -0.31 9.13
C ILE A 322 -20.23 -1.55 8.22
N HIS A 323 -20.11 -2.73 8.82
CA HIS A 323 -20.33 -4.00 8.14
C HIS A 323 -21.78 -4.09 7.59
N PRO A 324 -22.02 -4.72 6.43
CA PRO A 324 -23.34 -4.77 5.81
C PRO A 324 -24.45 -5.32 6.72
N TYR A 325 -24.16 -6.39 7.45
CA TYR A 325 -25.15 -7.12 8.26
C TYR A 325 -24.88 -7.05 9.77
N ALA A 326 -23.62 -7.12 10.21
CA ALA A 326 -23.27 -7.06 11.63
C ALA A 326 -23.28 -5.60 12.14
N PRO A 327 -23.78 -5.33 13.37
CA PRO A 327 -23.88 -3.98 13.91
C PRO A 327 -22.53 -3.47 14.45
N ARG A 328 -21.48 -3.59 13.66
CA ARG A 328 -20.10 -3.21 13.99
C ARG A 328 -19.38 -2.59 12.79
N CYS A 329 -18.27 -1.93 13.04
CA CYS A 329 -17.33 -1.59 11.98
C CYS A 329 -16.66 -2.86 11.43
N ILE A 330 -16.18 -2.79 10.21
CA ILE A 330 -15.40 -3.88 9.60
C ILE A 330 -14.08 -4.11 10.35
N THR A 331 -13.56 -5.33 10.26
CA THR A 331 -12.22 -5.71 10.74
C THR A 331 -11.14 -5.30 9.74
N VAL A 332 -9.87 -5.42 10.13
CA VAL A 332 -8.74 -5.16 9.22
C VAL A 332 -8.70 -6.19 8.10
N ARG A 333 -9.07 -7.47 8.36
CA ARG A 333 -9.16 -8.52 7.31
C ARG A 333 -10.24 -8.21 6.29
N GLU A 334 -11.43 -7.80 6.75
CA GLU A 334 -12.49 -7.39 5.84
C GLU A 334 -12.05 -6.19 4.98
N ALA A 335 -11.37 -5.21 5.58
CA ALA A 335 -10.81 -4.09 4.84
C ALA A 335 -9.71 -4.52 3.85
N ALA A 336 -8.85 -5.48 4.22
CA ALA A 336 -7.83 -6.04 3.34
C ALA A 336 -8.43 -6.73 2.11
N ARG A 337 -9.52 -7.52 2.30
CA ARG A 337 -10.26 -8.13 1.20
C ARG A 337 -10.89 -7.09 0.27
N LEU A 338 -11.49 -6.04 0.83
CA LEU A 338 -12.03 -4.91 0.06
C LEU A 338 -10.94 -4.10 -0.66
N HIS A 339 -9.68 -4.36 -0.32
CA HIS A 339 -8.49 -3.74 -0.93
C HIS A 339 -7.68 -4.72 -1.78
N SER A 340 -8.24 -5.91 -2.06
CA SER A 340 -7.64 -6.99 -2.85
C SER A 340 -6.36 -7.64 -2.28
N TYR A 341 -6.12 -7.55 -0.98
CA TYR A 341 -5.06 -8.33 -0.36
C TYR A 341 -5.47 -9.79 -0.18
N PRO A 342 -4.61 -10.76 -0.53
CA PRO A 342 -4.85 -12.16 -0.24
C PRO A 342 -4.79 -12.44 1.28
N ASP A 343 -5.39 -13.54 1.73
CA ASP A 343 -5.50 -13.83 3.16
C ASP A 343 -4.17 -14.21 3.82
N TRP A 344 -3.22 -14.70 3.06
CA TRP A 344 -1.86 -14.92 3.56
C TRP A 344 -1.13 -13.62 3.89
N PHE A 345 -1.52 -12.49 3.26
CA PHE A 345 -0.90 -11.20 3.54
C PHE A 345 -1.31 -10.72 4.93
N ARG A 346 -0.32 -10.49 5.76
CA ARG A 346 -0.52 -10.06 7.14
C ARG A 346 -0.32 -8.56 7.27
N LEU A 347 -1.09 -7.97 8.14
CA LEU A 347 -0.99 -6.58 8.56
C LEU A 347 -0.61 -6.53 10.04
N HIS A 348 -0.25 -5.36 10.52
CA HIS A 348 0.07 -5.19 11.94
C HIS A 348 -1.13 -5.61 12.82
N THR A 349 -0.86 -6.30 13.92
CA THR A 349 -1.91 -6.90 14.78
C THR A 349 -2.84 -5.87 15.42
N THR A 350 -2.39 -4.62 15.61
CA THR A 350 -3.27 -3.57 16.12
C THR A 350 -4.16 -2.99 15.01
N LYS A 351 -5.42 -2.80 15.33
CA LYS A 351 -6.41 -2.23 14.40
C LYS A 351 -5.97 -0.90 13.77
N TRP A 352 -5.34 -0.03 14.58
CA TRP A 352 -4.95 1.28 14.10
C TRP A 352 -3.89 1.22 12.99
N HIS A 353 -2.80 0.49 13.24
CA HIS A 353 -1.75 0.33 12.24
C HIS A 353 -2.25 -0.45 11.03
N GLY A 354 -3.04 -1.52 11.22
CA GLY A 354 -3.60 -2.30 10.12
C GLY A 354 -4.47 -1.46 9.17
N PHE A 355 -5.40 -0.66 9.70
CA PHE A 355 -6.21 0.24 8.87
C PHE A 355 -5.40 1.34 8.21
N ARG A 356 -4.37 1.87 8.88
CA ARG A 356 -3.46 2.87 8.31
C ARG A 356 -2.67 2.30 7.14
N GLN A 357 -2.18 1.07 7.27
CA GLN A 357 -1.45 0.36 6.22
C GLN A 357 -2.32 0.15 4.98
N ILE A 358 -3.56 -0.30 5.14
CA ILE A 358 -4.52 -0.45 4.04
C ILE A 358 -4.85 0.92 3.42
N GLY A 359 -5.18 1.91 4.25
CA GLY A 359 -5.62 3.22 3.78
C GLY A 359 -4.56 3.98 2.99
N ASN A 360 -3.27 3.78 3.29
CA ASN A 360 -2.16 4.38 2.57
C ASN A 360 -1.74 3.61 1.32
N SER A 361 -2.08 2.32 1.21
CA SER A 361 -1.58 1.47 0.12
C SER A 361 -2.36 1.63 -1.20
N VAL A 362 -1.73 1.18 -2.26
CA VAL A 362 -2.39 0.90 -3.55
C VAL A 362 -2.95 -0.52 -3.50
N PRO A 363 -4.19 -0.77 -3.94
CA PRO A 363 -4.72 -2.13 -4.06
C PRO A 363 -3.82 -3.01 -4.95
N PRO A 364 -3.43 -4.21 -4.51
CA PRO A 364 -2.56 -5.09 -5.28
C PRO A 364 -3.03 -5.34 -6.72
N LEU A 365 -4.32 -5.58 -6.94
CA LEU A 365 -4.86 -5.81 -8.29
C LEU A 365 -4.72 -4.58 -9.20
N LEU A 366 -4.86 -3.36 -8.67
CA LEU A 366 -4.61 -2.14 -9.44
C LEU A 366 -3.11 -1.99 -9.75
N GLY A 367 -2.24 -2.26 -8.76
CA GLY A 367 -0.78 -2.29 -8.95
C GLY A 367 -0.37 -3.31 -10.00
N ARG A 368 -0.96 -4.52 -9.96
CA ARG A 368 -0.73 -5.58 -10.96
C ARG A 368 -1.12 -5.14 -12.37
N ALA A 369 -2.27 -4.51 -12.53
CA ALA A 369 -2.71 -4.04 -13.84
C ALA A 369 -1.70 -3.06 -14.46
N VAL A 370 -1.21 -2.09 -13.68
CA VAL A 370 -0.17 -1.15 -14.15
C VAL A 370 1.15 -1.84 -14.45
N ALA A 371 1.60 -2.73 -13.57
CA ALA A 371 2.86 -3.45 -13.74
C ALA A 371 2.86 -4.39 -14.95
N SER A 372 1.72 -4.99 -15.28
CA SER A 372 1.56 -5.87 -16.45
C SER A 372 1.81 -5.13 -17.77
N GLU A 373 1.40 -3.86 -17.87
CA GLU A 373 1.67 -3.04 -19.06
C GLU A 373 3.17 -2.75 -19.28
N LEU A 374 3.93 -2.65 -18.16
CA LEU A 374 5.39 -2.53 -18.26
C LEU A 374 6.01 -3.82 -18.81
N LEU A 375 5.56 -5.00 -18.36
CA LEU A 375 6.05 -6.28 -18.91
C LEU A 375 5.77 -6.43 -20.38
N LEU A 376 4.55 -6.09 -20.82
CA LEU A 376 4.18 -6.10 -22.24
C LEU A 376 5.11 -5.19 -23.05
N THR A 377 5.38 -3.98 -22.55
CA THR A 377 6.28 -3.02 -23.20
C THR A 377 7.73 -3.52 -23.25
N MET A 378 8.17 -4.19 -22.21
CA MET A 378 9.49 -4.83 -22.14
C MET A 378 9.59 -6.07 -23.02
N LYS A 379 8.49 -6.54 -23.59
CA LYS A 379 8.38 -7.81 -24.33
C LYS A 379 8.90 -9.00 -23.51
N LYS A 380 8.52 -9.02 -22.21
CA LYS A 380 8.86 -10.10 -21.28
C LYS A 380 7.61 -10.89 -20.92
N GLU A 381 7.70 -12.19 -21.08
CA GLU A 381 6.67 -13.10 -20.59
C GLU A 381 6.81 -13.26 -19.07
N PRO A 382 5.71 -13.07 -18.30
CA PRO A 382 5.75 -13.27 -16.85
C PRO A 382 6.01 -14.74 -16.53
N GLN A 383 6.86 -14.98 -15.53
CA GLN A 383 7.24 -16.33 -15.13
C GLN A 383 6.75 -16.61 -13.71
N ARG A 384 6.10 -17.76 -13.52
CA ARG A 384 5.79 -18.24 -12.17
C ARG A 384 7.08 -18.73 -11.51
N PRO A 385 7.38 -18.27 -10.30
CA PRO A 385 8.56 -18.72 -9.58
C PRO A 385 8.40 -20.19 -9.17
N GLN A 386 9.52 -20.91 -9.12
CA GLN A 386 9.56 -22.27 -8.59
C GLN A 386 9.78 -22.22 -7.07
N GLY A 387 8.96 -22.96 -6.33
CA GLY A 387 8.99 -23.03 -4.87
C GLY A 387 8.19 -21.95 -4.15
N SER A 388 7.88 -22.22 -2.90
CA SER A 388 7.18 -21.33 -1.99
C SER A 388 8.14 -20.47 -1.18
N ILE A 389 7.64 -19.38 -0.62
CA ILE A 389 8.35 -18.51 0.32
C ILE A 389 7.72 -18.68 1.70
N GLU A 390 8.53 -19.00 2.69
CA GLU A 390 8.15 -18.92 4.09
C GLU A 390 8.04 -17.46 4.50
N LEU A 391 6.94 -17.08 5.17
CA LEU A 391 6.73 -15.73 5.68
C LEU A 391 7.72 -15.41 6.82
N GLY A 392 7.94 -14.14 7.08
CA GLY A 392 8.79 -13.69 8.17
C GLY A 392 8.26 -14.10 9.57
N PRO A 393 9.05 -13.87 10.64
CA PRO A 393 8.63 -14.19 12.00
C PRO A 393 7.47 -13.28 12.45
N GLU A 394 6.44 -13.87 13.09
CA GLU A 394 5.25 -13.12 13.54
C GLU A 394 5.54 -12.00 14.55
N SER A 395 6.69 -12.05 15.21
CA SER A 395 7.15 -10.97 16.09
C SER A 395 7.25 -9.61 15.39
N LEU A 396 7.52 -9.58 14.08
CA LEU A 396 7.52 -8.35 13.27
C LEU A 396 6.16 -7.67 13.23
N LEU A 397 5.07 -8.43 13.24
CA LEU A 397 3.70 -7.91 13.16
C LEU A 397 3.19 -7.29 14.47
N GLN A 398 3.90 -7.52 15.57
CA GLN A 398 3.50 -7.09 16.91
C GLN A 398 4.40 -5.99 17.49
N MET A 399 5.41 -5.55 16.72
CA MET A 399 6.37 -4.56 17.19
C MET A 399 5.70 -3.24 17.54
N THR A 400 6.02 -2.71 18.72
CA THR A 400 5.74 -1.31 19.04
C THR A 400 6.67 -0.41 18.23
N MET A 401 6.35 0.90 18.13
CA MET A 401 7.20 1.86 17.45
C MET A 401 8.65 1.83 17.97
N SER A 402 8.83 1.78 19.30
CA SER A 402 10.16 1.73 19.94
C SER A 402 10.90 0.43 19.64
N ALA A 403 10.19 -0.71 19.59
CA ALA A 403 10.80 -1.99 19.25
C ALA A 403 11.22 -2.04 17.78
N ALA A 404 10.36 -1.59 16.87
CA ALA A 404 10.64 -1.53 15.44
C ALA A 404 11.79 -0.54 15.13
N ALA A 405 11.78 0.64 15.76
CA ALA A 405 12.85 1.62 15.58
C ALA A 405 14.22 1.06 16.02
N ARG A 406 14.26 0.34 17.15
CA ARG A 406 15.49 -0.34 17.60
C ARG A 406 15.92 -1.47 16.65
N TYR A 407 14.98 -2.25 16.15
CA TYR A 407 15.23 -3.34 15.22
C TYR A 407 15.92 -2.84 13.94
N TYR A 408 15.46 -1.70 13.40
CA TYR A 408 16.01 -1.09 12.20
C TYR A 408 17.16 -0.08 12.49
N GLY A 409 17.50 0.17 13.74
CA GLY A 409 18.56 1.13 14.11
C GLY A 409 18.22 2.58 13.75
N VAL A 410 16.93 2.95 13.76
CA VAL A 410 16.45 4.31 13.45
C VAL A 410 15.85 5.00 14.68
N SER A 411 15.67 6.33 14.60
CA SER A 411 15.06 7.09 15.68
C SER A 411 13.57 6.77 15.83
N GLU A 412 13.08 6.66 17.05
CA GLU A 412 11.62 6.53 17.35
C GLU A 412 10.80 7.75 16.88
N ASN A 413 11.46 8.88 16.65
CA ASN A 413 10.81 10.14 16.24
C ASN A 413 10.78 10.33 14.73
N VAL A 414 11.14 9.33 13.95
CA VAL A 414 11.13 9.38 12.48
C VAL A 414 9.73 9.67 11.95
N VAL A 415 8.72 9.12 12.59
CA VAL A 415 7.30 9.49 12.36
C VAL A 415 6.89 10.42 13.48
N GLY A 416 6.55 11.68 13.16
CA GLY A 416 6.29 12.73 14.12
C GLY A 416 5.41 12.31 15.31
N LYS A 417 5.88 12.60 16.53
CA LYS A 417 5.13 12.32 17.77
C LYS A 417 3.98 13.31 17.94
N ARG A 418 2.89 12.84 18.56
CA ARG A 418 1.83 13.72 19.08
C ARG A 418 2.42 14.66 20.13
N LEU A 419 2.47 15.95 19.84
CA LEU A 419 2.63 16.96 20.88
C LEU A 419 1.34 16.95 21.73
N ARG A 420 1.45 16.67 23.01
CA ARG A 420 0.32 16.82 23.94
C ARG A 420 -0.08 18.30 23.98
N PRO A 421 -1.33 18.67 24.30
CA PRO A 421 -1.73 20.07 24.42
C PRO A 421 -0.82 20.90 25.34
N THR A 422 -0.27 20.29 26.41
CA THR A 422 0.74 20.84 27.30
C THR A 422 2.06 21.16 26.60
N ASP A 423 2.51 20.31 25.66
CA ASP A 423 3.78 20.48 24.96
C ASP A 423 3.71 21.60 23.91
N ARG A 424 2.49 21.96 23.47
CA ARG A 424 2.25 23.10 22.55
C ARG A 424 2.42 24.45 23.24
N LEU A 425 2.12 24.52 24.52
CA LEU A 425 2.31 25.75 25.32
C LEU A 425 3.79 26.04 25.55
N ASP A 426 4.60 25.01 25.81
CA ASP A 426 6.05 25.16 26.01
C ASP A 426 6.79 25.60 24.72
N VAL A 427 6.39 25.08 23.56
CA VAL A 427 6.97 25.49 22.26
C VAL A 427 6.57 26.93 21.88
N ALA A 428 5.34 27.35 22.23
CA ALA A 428 4.90 28.73 22.00
C ALA A 428 5.63 29.71 22.93
N GLN A 429 5.92 29.33 24.17
CA GLN A 429 6.69 30.11 25.12
C GLN A 429 8.17 30.23 24.75
N LEU A 430 8.78 29.15 24.22
CA LEU A 430 10.16 29.16 23.72
C LEU A 430 10.32 30.06 22.49
N ASN A 431 9.35 30.10 21.58
CA ASN A 431 9.37 31.02 20.43
C ASN A 431 9.11 32.49 20.80
N PHE A 432 8.45 32.74 21.92
CA PHE A 432 8.25 34.12 22.44
C PHE A 432 9.47 34.63 23.22
N ALA A 433 10.32 33.73 23.73
CA ALA A 433 11.56 34.09 24.44
C ALA A 433 12.77 34.26 23.51
N MET A 434 12.64 33.95 22.22
CA MET A 434 13.66 34.09 21.17
C MET A 434 13.34 35.20 20.15
N ALA A 435 12.25 35.95 20.30
CA ALA A 435 11.86 37.14 19.56
C ALA A 435 12.02 38.40 20.43
#